data_7709c395ce0c2e591707f06ba48bf121
#
_entry.id   7709c395ce0c2e591707f06ba48bf121
#
_cell.length_a   1.000
_cell.length_b   1.000
_cell.length_c   1.000
_cell.angle_alpha   90.00
_cell.angle_beta   90.00
_cell.angle_gamma   90.00
#
_symmetry.space_group_name_H-M   'P 1'
#
loop_
_entity.id
_entity.type
_entity.pdbx_description
1 polymer ?
#
loop_
_entity_poly.entity_id
_entity_poly.type
_entity_poly.pdbx_seq_one_letter_code
_entity_poly.pdbx_strand_id
1 'polypeptide(L)'
;MQFDINNKLMDLSLLSNGDDNFSLVSDSGKVFLKLKADVPGHLEYDLPSLFTEPEEVVANKLDELYKVFLQDSYTGIESDEDERITDPFNPEDISIETRVTPMETILRRIKQGTLILNPDFQRKEVWTDVRKSQLIESILLEIPIPMFYVSSEEDGKWTVVDGLQRISAFRDFVLGINFVNGRKAKEEGAGMRLTGLEFLKELEGKQMKDLPTKLYNRILEAEFSVTVINPGTPEEVKRNIFKRINTGGMPLSPQEIRNALYGGAVSGLLNEMAEKSVFKSSVKDLRMEDKELLLRFLSFVIRPPHTYKKTQSIDTWLSDTMIIYNSFPSLKNRDLIRREREGMVSVSDVRVLSKDEIMDIFLIAMRRARKMFGDHAFRKSYGNMRRRPINKCLFETWGVLLGNMSDMDFTKLFVHRNQFMDDYSKLLDDEKFIIAISRDSMRPSSVALRYIKLEYLIKKYTL
;
A
#
# COMPACT_ATOMS: atom_id res chain seq x y z
N MET A 1 -11.83 -5.80 16.51
CA MET A 1 -11.02 -6.90 17.14
C MET A 1 -11.89 -7.70 18.10
N GLN A 2 -11.73 -9.04 18.12
CA GLN A 2 -12.59 -9.91 18.95
C GLN A 2 -12.06 -10.05 20.36
N PHE A 3 -12.95 -9.84 21.35
CA PHE A 3 -12.72 -10.07 22.78
C PHE A 3 -13.74 -11.07 23.31
N ASP A 4 -13.32 -11.90 24.26
CA ASP A 4 -14.24 -12.81 24.94
C ASP A 4 -14.87 -12.10 26.15
N ILE A 5 -16.16 -11.83 26.05
CA ILE A 5 -16.97 -11.13 27.04
C ILE A 5 -18.02 -12.10 27.59
N ASN A 6 -17.89 -12.51 28.83
CA ASN A 6 -18.78 -13.49 29.46
C ASN A 6 -18.91 -14.79 28.63
N ASN A 7 -17.80 -15.36 28.16
CA ASN A 7 -17.71 -16.54 27.30
C ASN A 7 -18.42 -16.38 25.92
N LYS A 8 -18.50 -15.13 25.42
CA LYS A 8 -19.02 -14.85 24.10
C LYS A 8 -18.07 -13.93 23.37
N LEU A 9 -17.62 -14.34 22.18
CA LEU A 9 -16.77 -13.50 21.32
C LEU A 9 -17.58 -12.29 20.84
N MET A 10 -17.06 -11.10 21.12
CA MET A 10 -17.63 -9.83 20.71
C MET A 10 -16.59 -8.97 20.01
N ASP A 11 -16.97 -8.39 18.89
CA ASP A 11 -16.13 -7.44 18.20
C ASP A 11 -16.23 -6.07 18.86
N LEU A 12 -15.08 -5.57 19.30
CA LEU A 12 -14.97 -4.27 19.91
C LEU A 12 -13.95 -3.40 19.16
N SER A 13 -14.18 -2.09 19.18
CA SER A 13 -13.31 -1.08 18.56
C SER A 13 -12.97 0.02 19.56
N LEU A 14 -11.85 0.71 19.34
CA LEU A 14 -11.42 1.80 20.18
C LEU A 14 -12.05 3.11 19.71
N LEU A 15 -12.76 3.81 20.61
CA LEU A 15 -13.33 5.12 20.38
C LEU A 15 -12.61 6.16 21.22
N SER A 16 -12.08 7.23 20.60
CA SER A 16 -11.51 8.35 21.34
C SER A 16 -12.60 9.28 21.87
N ASN A 17 -12.54 9.60 23.15
CA ASN A 17 -13.43 10.54 23.83
C ASN A 17 -12.84 11.96 23.96
N GLY A 18 -11.61 12.19 23.45
CA GLY A 18 -10.84 13.43 23.58
C GLY A 18 -9.83 13.35 24.74
N ASP A 19 -8.84 14.25 24.74
CA ASP A 19 -7.84 14.42 25.80
C ASP A 19 -7.23 13.11 26.32
N ASP A 20 -6.72 12.27 25.39
CA ASP A 20 -6.09 10.97 25.67
C ASP A 20 -6.99 9.95 26.38
N ASN A 21 -8.32 10.16 26.38
CA ASN A 21 -9.31 9.21 26.90
C ASN A 21 -9.94 8.40 25.77
N PHE A 22 -10.10 7.11 26.02
CA PHE A 22 -10.66 6.14 25.05
C PHE A 22 -11.74 5.28 25.70
N SER A 23 -12.59 4.71 24.88
CA SER A 23 -13.55 3.67 25.27
C SER A 23 -13.48 2.52 24.30
N LEU A 24 -13.46 1.29 24.83
CA LEU A 24 -13.65 0.08 24.05
C LEU A 24 -15.16 -0.14 23.88
N VAL A 25 -15.64 -0.09 22.64
CA VAL A 25 -17.07 -0.09 22.33
C VAL A 25 -17.43 -1.17 21.34
N SER A 26 -18.68 -1.70 21.43
CA SER A 26 -19.27 -2.52 20.37
C SER A 26 -19.77 -1.65 19.21
N ASP A 27 -20.12 -2.26 18.10
CA ASP A 27 -20.73 -1.56 16.94
C ASP A 27 -22.03 -0.84 17.29
N SER A 28 -22.77 -1.36 18.30
CA SER A 28 -23.97 -0.69 18.84
C SER A 28 -23.67 0.51 19.75
N GLY A 29 -22.41 0.86 19.95
CA GLY A 29 -21.96 1.97 20.81
C GLY A 29 -21.97 1.67 22.31
N LYS A 30 -22.18 0.41 22.74
CA LYS A 30 -22.11 0.02 24.15
C LYS A 30 -20.64 0.03 24.60
N VAL A 31 -20.35 0.74 25.69
CA VAL A 31 -19.01 0.82 26.29
C VAL A 31 -18.76 -0.40 27.18
N PHE A 32 -17.63 -1.05 27.00
CA PHE A 32 -17.16 -2.22 27.78
C PHE A 32 -15.97 -1.92 28.66
N LEU A 33 -15.08 -0.98 28.23
CA LEU A 33 -13.90 -0.60 28.97
C LEU A 33 -13.60 0.88 28.69
N LYS A 34 -13.14 1.60 29.73
CA LYS A 34 -12.59 2.95 29.57
C LYS A 34 -11.08 2.88 29.76
N LEU A 35 -10.35 3.61 28.91
CA LEU A 35 -8.90 3.61 28.87
C LEU A 35 -8.38 5.05 28.80
N LYS A 36 -7.17 5.26 29.30
CA LYS A 36 -6.45 6.53 29.19
C LYS A 36 -5.05 6.27 28.65
N ALA A 37 -4.58 7.09 27.70
CA ALA A 37 -3.18 7.06 27.28
C ALA A 37 -2.36 7.97 28.22
N ASP A 38 -1.39 7.37 28.91
CA ASP A 38 -0.50 8.11 29.83
C ASP A 38 0.79 8.58 29.12
N VAL A 39 1.33 7.74 28.23
CA VAL A 39 2.48 8.06 27.36
C VAL A 39 2.20 7.50 25.98
N PRO A 40 2.79 8.05 24.88
CA PRO A 40 2.64 7.46 23.56
C PRO A 40 2.99 5.96 23.55
N GLY A 41 1.97 5.11 23.40
CA GLY A 41 2.12 3.66 23.33
C GLY A 41 1.73 2.89 24.58
N HIS A 42 1.27 3.52 25.66
CA HIS A 42 0.79 2.84 26.86
C HIS A 42 -0.64 3.24 27.21
N LEU A 43 -1.51 2.25 27.43
CA LEU A 43 -2.90 2.44 27.85
C LEU A 43 -3.07 2.03 29.31
N GLU A 44 -3.56 2.95 30.12
CA GLU A 44 -3.94 2.71 31.52
C GLU A 44 -5.44 2.38 31.57
N TYR A 45 -5.80 1.27 32.23
CA TYR A 45 -7.18 0.82 32.39
C TYR A 45 -7.34 -0.14 33.56
N ASP A 46 -8.54 -0.22 34.10
CA ASP A 46 -8.96 -1.24 35.06
C ASP A 46 -9.80 -2.28 34.30
N LEU A 47 -9.29 -3.53 34.19
CA LEU A 47 -9.97 -4.59 33.42
C LEU A 47 -11.19 -5.12 34.18
N PRO A 48 -12.43 -4.94 33.68
CA PRO A 48 -13.63 -5.47 34.31
C PRO A 48 -13.67 -7.01 34.27
N SER A 49 -14.24 -7.63 35.29
CA SER A 49 -14.38 -9.11 35.40
C SER A 49 -15.25 -9.75 34.29
N LEU A 50 -15.88 -8.95 33.44
CA LEU A 50 -16.64 -9.42 32.29
C LEU A 50 -15.74 -9.95 31.15
N PHE A 51 -14.43 -9.59 31.13
CA PHE A 51 -13.46 -10.16 30.20
C PHE A 51 -13.00 -11.52 30.72
N THR A 52 -13.18 -12.56 29.91
CA THR A 52 -12.86 -13.94 30.28
C THR A 52 -11.50 -14.40 29.77
N GLU A 53 -10.86 -13.59 28.92
CA GLU A 53 -9.49 -13.81 28.46
C GLU A 53 -8.47 -13.41 29.55
N PRO A 54 -7.26 -14.03 29.56
CA PRO A 54 -6.16 -13.58 30.40
C PRO A 54 -5.83 -12.10 30.17
N GLU A 55 -5.49 -11.37 31.24
CA GLU A 55 -5.19 -9.92 31.18
C GLU A 55 -4.09 -9.60 30.17
N GLU A 56 -3.05 -10.42 30.06
CA GLU A 56 -1.97 -10.27 29.09
C GLU A 56 -2.47 -10.32 27.62
N VAL A 57 -3.46 -11.20 27.35
CA VAL A 57 -4.06 -11.31 25.99
C VAL A 57 -4.89 -10.07 25.69
N VAL A 58 -5.66 -9.59 26.67
CA VAL A 58 -6.46 -8.35 26.53
C VAL A 58 -5.52 -7.16 26.31
N ALA A 59 -4.44 -7.03 27.10
CA ALA A 59 -3.44 -5.97 26.97
C ALA A 59 -2.85 -5.93 25.56
N ASN A 60 -2.39 -7.07 25.04
CA ASN A 60 -1.83 -7.15 23.68
C ASN A 60 -2.83 -6.71 22.59
N LYS A 61 -4.11 -7.10 22.75
CA LYS A 61 -5.18 -6.69 21.84
C LYS A 61 -5.47 -5.19 21.91
N LEU A 62 -5.45 -4.60 23.10
CA LEU A 62 -5.65 -3.17 23.30
C LEU A 62 -4.50 -2.37 22.72
N ASP A 63 -3.26 -2.80 22.89
CA ASP A 63 -2.08 -2.18 22.31
C ASP A 63 -2.12 -2.21 20.77
N GLU A 64 -2.55 -3.33 20.19
CA GLU A 64 -2.74 -3.45 18.74
C GLU A 64 -3.83 -2.50 18.24
N LEU A 65 -4.98 -2.44 18.92
CA LEU A 65 -6.06 -1.50 18.59
C LEU A 65 -5.61 -0.03 18.70
N TYR A 66 -4.81 0.29 19.72
CA TYR A 66 -4.31 1.65 19.90
C TYR A 66 -3.31 2.05 18.81
N LYS A 67 -2.43 1.14 18.39
CA LYS A 67 -1.53 1.35 17.24
C LYS A 67 -2.32 1.61 15.96
N VAL A 68 -3.35 0.81 15.69
CA VAL A 68 -4.25 1.02 14.55
C VAL A 68 -4.94 2.38 14.64
N PHE A 69 -5.48 2.73 15.82
CA PHE A 69 -6.11 4.05 16.03
C PHE A 69 -5.14 5.21 15.76
N LEU A 70 -3.90 5.14 16.23
CA LEU A 70 -2.89 6.16 15.97
C LEU A 70 -2.56 6.27 14.48
N GLN A 71 -2.44 5.15 13.79
CA GLN A 71 -2.22 5.09 12.35
C GLN A 71 -3.38 5.72 11.57
N ASP A 72 -4.63 5.31 11.85
CA ASP A 72 -5.85 5.84 11.23
C ASP A 72 -6.00 7.35 11.48
N SER A 73 -5.66 7.79 12.68
CA SER A 73 -5.70 9.22 13.04
C SER A 73 -4.64 10.03 12.31
N TYR A 74 -3.48 9.46 12.05
CA TYR A 74 -2.38 10.10 11.33
C TYR A 74 -2.66 10.18 9.84
N THR A 75 -3.04 9.06 9.21
CA THR A 75 -3.31 8.98 7.76
C THR A 75 -4.63 9.60 7.37
N GLY A 76 -5.61 9.57 8.26
CA GLY A 76 -7.00 9.92 7.99
C GLY A 76 -7.75 8.85 7.21
N ILE A 77 -7.18 7.65 7.08
CA ILE A 77 -7.76 6.47 6.39
C ILE A 77 -7.98 5.37 7.43
N GLU A 78 -9.11 4.69 7.37
CA GLU A 78 -9.46 3.56 8.22
C GLU A 78 -8.67 2.32 7.76
N SER A 79 -8.03 1.61 8.69
CA SER A 79 -7.35 0.35 8.41
C SER A 79 -8.34 -0.77 8.11
N ASP A 80 -7.98 -1.69 7.21
CA ASP A 80 -8.80 -2.86 6.88
C ASP A 80 -8.60 -3.98 7.90
N GLU A 81 -9.69 -4.50 8.45
CA GLU A 81 -9.68 -5.70 9.32
C GLU A 81 -9.46 -7.00 8.51
N ASP A 82 -9.74 -6.97 7.20
CA ASP A 82 -9.71 -8.14 6.29
C ASP A 82 -8.33 -8.46 5.67
N GLU A 83 -7.26 -7.72 5.99
CA GLU A 83 -5.93 -7.91 5.39
C GLU A 83 -5.25 -9.27 5.73
N ARG A 84 -5.92 -10.12 6.53
CA ARG A 84 -5.36 -11.40 6.99
C ARG A 84 -5.64 -12.59 6.06
N ILE A 85 -6.43 -12.42 4.99
CA ILE A 85 -6.72 -13.51 4.05
C ILE A 85 -5.54 -13.63 3.09
N THR A 86 -4.67 -14.60 3.35
CA THR A 86 -3.64 -15.01 2.40
C THR A 86 -4.27 -15.97 1.40
N ASP A 87 -4.15 -15.64 0.10
CA ASP A 87 -4.53 -16.57 -0.96
C ASP A 87 -3.73 -17.88 -0.82
N PRO A 88 -4.39 -19.06 -0.85
CA PRO A 88 -3.69 -20.33 -0.83
C PRO A 88 -2.84 -20.47 -2.11
N PHE A 89 -1.62 -20.95 -1.98
CA PHE A 89 -0.73 -21.23 -3.10
C PHE A 89 -0.12 -22.62 -2.97
N ASN A 90 0.24 -23.23 -4.12
CA ASN A 90 0.97 -24.48 -4.12
C ASN A 90 2.48 -24.21 -3.98
N PRO A 91 3.14 -24.76 -2.92
CA PRO A 91 4.58 -24.59 -2.75
C PRO A 91 5.44 -25.10 -3.94
N GLU A 92 4.94 -26.04 -4.74
CA GLU A 92 5.64 -26.58 -5.91
C GLU A 92 5.76 -25.57 -7.06
N ASP A 93 4.94 -24.51 -7.05
CA ASP A 93 5.00 -23.44 -8.04
C ASP A 93 6.09 -22.40 -7.75
N ILE A 94 6.84 -22.58 -6.64
CA ILE A 94 7.92 -21.67 -6.25
C ILE A 94 9.17 -21.97 -7.07
N SER A 95 9.55 -21.05 -7.95
CA SER A 95 10.82 -21.13 -8.70
C SER A 95 11.78 -20.04 -8.21
N ILE A 96 12.71 -20.42 -7.33
CA ILE A 96 13.71 -19.54 -6.74
C ILE A 96 15.08 -20.17 -6.90
N GLU A 97 16.07 -19.38 -7.28
CA GLU A 97 17.47 -19.78 -7.30
C GLU A 97 18.34 -18.76 -6.60
N THR A 98 19.44 -19.22 -5.98
CA THR A 98 20.45 -18.34 -5.39
C THR A 98 21.71 -18.39 -6.22
N ARG A 99 22.21 -17.24 -6.61
CA ARG A 99 23.46 -17.06 -7.39
C ARG A 99 24.44 -16.20 -6.63
N VAL A 100 25.69 -16.57 -6.69
CA VAL A 100 26.79 -15.68 -6.26
C VAL A 100 27.08 -14.73 -7.42
N THR A 101 27.03 -13.44 -7.15
CA THR A 101 27.15 -12.41 -8.18
C THR A 101 28.12 -11.32 -7.74
N PRO A 102 29.19 -11.04 -8.51
CA PRO A 102 30.10 -9.93 -8.21
C PRO A 102 29.39 -8.56 -8.31
N MET A 103 29.84 -7.60 -7.51
CA MET A 103 29.31 -6.23 -7.54
C MET A 103 29.38 -5.61 -8.92
N GLU A 104 30.47 -5.82 -9.65
CA GLU A 104 30.60 -5.33 -11.02
C GLU A 104 29.42 -5.76 -11.93
N THR A 105 28.97 -6.99 -11.79
CA THR A 105 27.81 -7.49 -12.56
C THR A 105 26.52 -6.76 -12.18
N ILE A 106 26.31 -6.50 -10.90
CA ILE A 106 25.16 -5.73 -10.41
C ILE A 106 25.20 -4.31 -10.97
N LEU A 107 26.35 -3.64 -10.88
CA LEU A 107 26.55 -2.28 -11.41
C LEU A 107 26.39 -2.21 -12.93
N ARG A 108 26.90 -3.22 -13.65
CA ARG A 108 26.72 -3.35 -15.11
C ARG A 108 25.24 -3.45 -15.48
N ARG A 109 24.46 -4.26 -14.75
CA ARG A 109 23.01 -4.36 -14.97
C ARG A 109 22.29 -3.03 -14.73
N ILE A 110 22.73 -2.25 -13.73
CA ILE A 110 22.20 -0.89 -13.49
C ILE A 110 22.53 0.01 -14.71
N LYS A 111 23.76 0.01 -15.20
CA LYS A 111 24.19 0.80 -16.37
C LYS A 111 23.37 0.45 -17.64
N GLN A 112 23.04 -0.83 -17.81
CA GLN A 112 22.26 -1.32 -18.93
C GLN A 112 20.75 -1.14 -18.78
N GLY A 113 20.26 -0.69 -17.63
CA GLY A 113 18.82 -0.62 -17.32
C GLY A 113 18.15 -1.98 -17.21
N THR A 114 18.93 -3.05 -16.98
CA THR A 114 18.43 -4.42 -16.77
C THR A 114 18.32 -4.82 -15.31
N LEU A 115 18.76 -3.95 -14.38
CA LEU A 115 18.41 -3.97 -12.97
C LEU A 115 17.63 -2.69 -12.65
N ILE A 116 16.36 -2.86 -12.36
CA ILE A 116 15.45 -1.76 -12.08
C ILE A 116 15.52 -1.44 -10.60
N LEU A 117 16.05 -0.26 -10.31
CA LEU A 117 16.01 0.35 -8.99
C LEU A 117 14.78 1.26 -8.98
N ASN A 118 13.65 0.77 -8.50
CA ASN A 118 12.43 1.58 -8.45
C ASN A 118 12.41 2.43 -7.17
N PRO A 119 12.72 3.74 -7.25
CA PRO A 119 12.74 4.61 -6.07
C PRO A 119 11.35 4.90 -5.50
N ASP A 120 10.28 4.65 -6.29
CA ASP A 120 8.91 5.07 -5.95
C ASP A 120 8.27 4.21 -4.86
N PHE A 121 8.83 3.03 -4.54
CA PHE A 121 8.26 2.15 -3.51
C PHE A 121 9.03 2.15 -2.19
N GLN A 122 10.19 2.77 -2.15
CA GLN A 122 10.91 2.85 -0.88
C GLN A 122 10.61 4.15 -0.13
N ARG A 123 10.51 3.97 1.18
CA ARG A 123 10.27 5.01 2.17
C ARG A 123 11.04 6.28 1.86
N LYS A 124 10.47 7.42 2.21
CA LYS A 124 11.12 8.74 2.21
C LYS A 124 12.42 8.78 3.04
N GLU A 125 12.70 7.77 3.86
CA GLU A 125 13.95 7.62 4.60
C GLU A 125 15.01 6.95 3.72
N VAL A 126 15.66 7.76 2.91
CA VAL A 126 16.90 7.38 2.21
C VAL A 126 18.02 7.28 3.25
N TRP A 127 18.84 6.23 3.16
CA TRP A 127 20.04 6.12 4.00
C TRP A 127 20.89 7.38 3.92
N THR A 128 21.32 7.89 5.07
CA THR A 128 22.28 8.99 5.14
C THR A 128 23.61 8.58 4.51
N ASP A 129 24.40 9.54 4.06
CA ASP A 129 25.71 9.28 3.47
C ASP A 129 26.63 8.56 4.47
N VAL A 130 26.49 8.81 5.77
CA VAL A 130 27.19 8.07 6.83
C VAL A 130 26.86 6.58 6.77
N ARG A 131 25.57 6.22 6.73
CA ARG A 131 25.14 4.81 6.70
C ARG A 131 25.55 4.11 5.40
N LYS A 132 25.51 4.82 4.27
CA LYS A 132 26.03 4.31 2.99
C LYS A 132 27.54 4.07 3.06
N SER A 133 28.28 5.01 3.66
CA SER A 133 29.73 4.91 3.82
C SER A 133 30.15 3.74 4.71
N GLN A 134 29.43 3.52 5.82
CA GLN A 134 29.65 2.38 6.70
C GLN A 134 29.39 1.03 6.00
N LEU A 135 28.45 0.97 5.06
CA LEU A 135 28.25 -0.22 4.23
C LEU A 135 29.45 -0.45 3.29
N ILE A 136 29.97 0.61 2.65
CA ILE A 136 31.19 0.50 1.82
C ILE A 136 32.39 0.06 2.67
N GLU A 137 32.53 0.64 3.86
CA GLU A 137 33.56 0.24 4.83
C GLU A 137 33.45 -1.24 5.20
N SER A 138 32.24 -1.75 5.42
CA SER A 138 32.02 -3.17 5.73
C SER A 138 32.54 -4.08 4.62
N ILE A 139 32.35 -3.72 3.35
CA ILE A 139 32.93 -4.50 2.22
C ILE A 139 34.46 -4.40 2.18
N LEU A 140 35.01 -3.21 2.41
CA LEU A 140 36.45 -3.03 2.45
C LEU A 140 37.09 -3.84 3.58
N LEU A 141 36.35 -4.09 4.65
CA LEU A 141 36.74 -4.94 5.78
C LEU A 141 36.39 -6.43 5.59
N GLU A 142 35.79 -6.79 4.43
CA GLU A 142 35.34 -8.16 4.12
C GLU A 142 34.26 -8.68 5.11
N ILE A 143 33.50 -7.76 5.73
CA ILE A 143 32.38 -8.12 6.61
C ILE A 143 31.21 -8.58 5.73
N PRO A 144 30.63 -9.79 5.98
CA PRO A 144 29.49 -10.28 5.21
C PRO A 144 28.30 -9.35 5.32
N ILE A 145 27.67 -9.06 4.19
CA ILE A 145 26.42 -8.31 4.16
C ILE A 145 25.25 -9.24 3.81
N PRO A 146 24.01 -8.92 4.26
CA PRO A 146 22.85 -9.73 3.94
C PRO A 146 22.64 -9.88 2.43
N MET A 147 22.11 -11.04 2.01
CA MET A 147 21.80 -11.34 0.60
C MET A 147 20.82 -10.35 -0.01
N PHE A 148 20.86 -10.26 -1.33
CA PHE A 148 19.88 -9.49 -2.11
C PHE A 148 18.79 -10.40 -2.65
N TYR A 149 17.59 -9.82 -2.80
CA TYR A 149 16.49 -10.50 -3.46
C TYR A 149 16.04 -9.69 -4.67
N VAL A 150 15.87 -10.38 -5.79
CA VAL A 150 15.40 -9.78 -7.04
C VAL A 150 14.32 -10.65 -7.67
N SER A 151 13.38 -10.03 -8.36
CA SER A 151 12.42 -10.71 -9.24
C SER A 151 12.93 -10.60 -10.67
N SER A 152 13.00 -11.73 -11.39
CA SER A 152 13.37 -11.75 -12.80
C SER A 152 12.13 -11.74 -13.67
N GLU A 153 12.14 -10.93 -14.73
CA GLU A 153 11.16 -10.94 -15.80
C GLU A 153 11.62 -11.86 -16.93
N GLU A 154 10.70 -12.24 -17.83
CA GLU A 154 11.01 -13.12 -18.98
C GLU A 154 12.06 -12.52 -19.93
N ASP A 155 12.16 -11.19 -20.04
CA ASP A 155 13.17 -10.49 -20.83
C ASP A 155 14.53 -10.41 -20.13
N GLY A 156 14.67 -11.04 -18.95
CA GLY A 156 15.89 -11.11 -18.16
C GLY A 156 16.18 -9.84 -17.33
N LYS A 157 15.27 -8.89 -17.29
CA LYS A 157 15.37 -7.76 -16.37
C LYS A 157 15.12 -8.21 -14.94
N TRP A 158 15.79 -7.56 -14.01
CA TRP A 158 15.63 -7.78 -12.58
C TRP A 158 15.03 -6.56 -11.91
N THR A 159 14.05 -6.78 -11.06
CA THR A 159 13.50 -5.76 -10.14
C THR A 159 13.95 -6.10 -8.72
N VAL A 160 14.52 -5.12 -8.02
CA VAL A 160 15.00 -5.34 -6.65
C VAL A 160 13.82 -5.49 -5.70
N VAL A 161 13.83 -6.59 -4.95
CA VAL A 161 12.85 -6.96 -3.92
C VAL A 161 13.30 -6.50 -2.55
N ASP A 162 14.51 -6.89 -2.17
CA ASP A 162 15.18 -6.44 -0.94
C ASP A 162 16.64 -6.08 -1.21
N GLY A 163 17.15 -5.13 -0.43
CA GLY A 163 18.51 -4.61 -0.56
C GLY A 163 18.65 -3.36 -1.42
N LEU A 164 17.55 -2.70 -1.80
CA LEU A 164 17.61 -1.49 -2.65
C LEU A 164 18.50 -0.40 -2.04
N GLN A 165 18.41 -0.10 -0.74
CA GLN A 165 19.26 0.91 -0.10
C GLN A 165 20.74 0.54 -0.17
N ARG A 166 21.04 -0.77 -0.01
CA ARG A 166 22.39 -1.31 -0.13
C ARG A 166 22.92 -1.20 -1.57
N ILE A 167 22.13 -1.62 -2.56
CA ILE A 167 22.49 -1.49 -3.98
C ILE A 167 22.61 -0.01 -4.37
N SER A 168 21.73 0.86 -3.86
CA SER A 168 21.80 2.30 -4.09
C SER A 168 23.07 2.92 -3.51
N ALA A 169 23.55 2.46 -2.35
CA ALA A 169 24.82 2.93 -1.77
C ALA A 169 26.01 2.60 -2.70
N PHE A 170 26.04 1.39 -3.29
CA PHE A 170 27.08 1.00 -4.27
C PHE A 170 26.96 1.82 -5.56
N ARG A 171 25.74 1.99 -6.07
CA ARG A 171 25.49 2.84 -7.24
C ARG A 171 25.99 4.27 -6.99
N ASP A 172 25.63 4.85 -5.86
CA ASP A 172 25.96 6.23 -5.52
C ASP A 172 27.46 6.44 -5.31
N PHE A 173 28.14 5.44 -4.76
CA PHE A 173 29.59 5.48 -4.54
C PHE A 173 30.38 5.24 -5.83
N VAL A 174 30.04 4.21 -6.59
CA VAL A 174 30.82 3.78 -7.77
C VAL A 174 30.40 4.54 -9.03
N LEU A 175 29.08 4.66 -9.29
CA LEU A 175 28.58 5.26 -10.53
C LEU A 175 28.23 6.74 -10.41
N GLY A 176 28.01 7.23 -9.18
CA GLY A 176 27.58 8.60 -8.90
C GLY A 176 26.07 8.71 -8.64
N ILE A 177 25.69 9.73 -7.86
CA ILE A 177 24.32 9.94 -7.34
C ILE A 177 23.28 10.11 -8.47
N ASN A 178 23.66 10.64 -9.61
CA ASN A 178 22.74 10.94 -10.73
C ASN A 178 22.56 9.76 -11.70
N PHE A 179 23.05 8.57 -11.39
CA PHE A 179 22.93 7.41 -12.26
C PHE A 179 21.60 6.69 -12.01
N VAL A 180 20.52 7.19 -12.60
CA VAL A 180 19.19 6.60 -12.53
C VAL A 180 18.77 6.16 -13.94
N ASN A 181 18.28 4.91 -14.10
CA ASN A 181 17.71 4.38 -15.34
C ASN A 181 18.61 4.53 -16.58
N GLY A 182 19.90 4.20 -16.46
CA GLY A 182 20.84 4.19 -17.58
C GLY A 182 21.37 5.56 -18.02
N ARG A 183 21.01 6.65 -17.34
CA ARG A 183 21.60 7.97 -17.59
C ARG A 183 22.99 8.06 -16.97
N LYS A 184 23.98 8.44 -17.76
CA LYS A 184 25.39 8.53 -17.32
C LYS A 184 25.58 9.58 -16.23
N ALA A 185 26.33 9.22 -15.18
CA ALA A 185 26.96 10.19 -14.30
C ALA A 185 27.93 11.07 -15.10
N LYS A 186 28.19 12.28 -14.63
CA LYS A 186 29.14 13.18 -15.30
C LYS A 186 30.55 12.59 -15.37
N GLU A 187 30.92 11.77 -14.37
CA GLU A 187 32.22 11.07 -14.30
C GLU A 187 32.07 9.80 -13.46
N GLU A 188 32.48 8.65 -13.99
CA GLU A 188 32.46 7.39 -13.25
C GLU A 188 33.51 7.41 -12.13
N GLY A 189 33.15 6.90 -10.93
CA GLY A 189 34.00 6.93 -9.75
C GLY A 189 33.99 8.27 -8.98
N ALA A 190 33.32 9.31 -9.50
CA ALA A 190 33.11 10.60 -8.83
C ALA A 190 31.74 10.66 -8.13
N GLY A 191 31.35 9.57 -7.48
CA GLY A 191 30.14 9.44 -6.68
C GLY A 191 30.19 10.15 -5.34
N MET A 192 29.44 9.62 -4.36
CA MET A 192 29.47 10.12 -3.00
C MET A 192 30.87 10.03 -2.38
N ARG A 193 31.13 10.87 -1.39
CA ARG A 193 32.34 10.81 -0.57
C ARG A 193 32.10 9.96 0.68
N LEU A 194 33.07 9.15 1.06
CA LEU A 194 33.02 8.42 2.32
C LEU A 194 33.01 9.39 3.49
N THR A 195 32.09 9.16 4.44
CA THR A 195 31.94 10.01 5.61
C THR A 195 31.45 9.21 6.81
N GLY A 196 31.93 9.56 8.01
CA GLY A 196 31.54 8.89 9.25
C GLY A 196 32.02 7.44 9.35
N LEU A 197 33.18 7.13 8.77
CA LEU A 197 33.79 5.79 8.86
C LEU A 197 34.19 5.48 10.31
N GLU A 198 34.08 4.22 10.71
CA GLU A 198 34.41 3.77 12.06
C GLU A 198 35.86 3.27 12.18
N PHE A 199 36.33 2.53 11.20
CA PHE A 199 37.62 1.83 11.21
C PHE A 199 38.62 2.42 10.23
N LEU A 200 38.26 2.64 8.97
CA LEU A 200 39.14 3.09 7.88
C LEU A 200 39.20 4.62 7.78
N LYS A 201 39.58 5.28 8.87
CA LYS A 201 39.58 6.76 8.98
C LYS A 201 40.44 7.45 7.90
N GLU A 202 41.44 6.79 7.37
CA GLU A 202 42.30 7.28 6.30
C GLU A 202 41.58 7.40 4.95
N LEU A 203 40.41 6.79 4.84
CA LEU A 203 39.55 6.88 3.65
C LEU A 203 38.45 7.97 3.76
N GLU A 204 38.38 8.66 4.89
CA GLU A 204 37.40 9.75 5.09
C GLU A 204 37.55 10.80 3.98
N GLY A 205 36.44 11.22 3.40
CA GLY A 205 36.35 12.22 2.31
C GLY A 205 36.74 11.70 0.93
N LYS A 206 37.22 10.44 0.78
CA LYS A 206 37.60 9.87 -0.51
C LYS A 206 36.41 9.41 -1.31
N GLN A 207 36.53 9.47 -2.63
CA GLN A 207 35.61 8.90 -3.61
C GLN A 207 36.15 7.58 -4.14
N MET A 208 35.35 6.81 -4.88
CA MET A 208 35.79 5.55 -5.50
C MET A 208 37.10 5.71 -6.31
N LYS A 209 37.20 6.77 -7.11
CA LYS A 209 38.38 7.08 -7.95
C LYS A 209 39.66 7.42 -7.14
N ASP A 210 39.50 7.84 -5.89
CA ASP A 210 40.62 8.22 -5.00
C ASP A 210 41.16 7.02 -4.22
N LEU A 211 40.55 5.83 -4.36
CA LEU A 211 40.96 4.63 -3.65
C LEU A 211 42.22 3.99 -4.29
N PRO A 212 43.12 3.41 -3.49
CA PRO A 212 44.17 2.54 -4.01
C PRO A 212 43.58 1.39 -4.83
N THR A 213 44.25 0.98 -5.91
CA THR A 213 43.81 -0.07 -6.84
C THR A 213 43.34 -1.35 -6.13
N LYS A 214 44.03 -1.75 -5.06
CA LYS A 214 43.65 -2.93 -4.25
C LYS A 214 42.27 -2.79 -3.63
N LEU A 215 41.95 -1.64 -3.08
CA LEU A 215 40.64 -1.37 -2.44
C LEU A 215 39.54 -1.13 -3.48
N TYR A 216 39.89 -0.48 -4.59
CA TYR A 216 39.03 -0.32 -5.75
C TYR A 216 38.54 -1.68 -6.29
N ASN A 217 39.50 -2.60 -6.57
CA ASN A 217 39.16 -3.93 -7.07
C ASN A 217 38.35 -4.74 -6.03
N ARG A 218 38.70 -4.64 -4.73
CA ARG A 218 37.96 -5.32 -3.66
C ARG A 218 36.46 -4.99 -3.67
N ILE A 219 36.10 -3.75 -3.98
CA ILE A 219 34.70 -3.37 -4.08
C ILE A 219 34.04 -3.98 -5.31
N LEU A 220 34.69 -3.95 -6.47
CA LEU A 220 34.10 -4.47 -7.71
C LEU A 220 34.00 -5.99 -7.74
N GLU A 221 35.00 -6.67 -7.16
CA GLU A 221 35.09 -8.12 -7.10
C GLU A 221 34.30 -8.71 -5.90
N ALA A 222 33.81 -7.86 -4.99
CA ALA A 222 33.01 -8.32 -3.84
C ALA A 222 31.80 -9.15 -4.32
N GLU A 223 31.71 -10.37 -3.80
CA GLU A 223 30.67 -11.33 -4.16
C GLU A 223 29.48 -11.27 -3.20
N PHE A 224 28.28 -11.32 -3.77
CA PHE A 224 27.02 -11.28 -3.03
C PHE A 224 26.13 -12.45 -3.40
N SER A 225 25.48 -13.01 -2.40
CA SER A 225 24.38 -13.94 -2.62
C SER A 225 23.16 -13.16 -3.12
N VAL A 226 22.71 -13.48 -4.32
CA VAL A 226 21.50 -12.90 -4.94
C VAL A 226 20.48 -14.01 -5.12
N THR A 227 19.36 -13.91 -4.43
CA THR A 227 18.23 -14.81 -4.61
C THR A 227 17.32 -14.25 -5.68
N VAL A 228 17.15 -15.01 -6.75
CA VAL A 228 16.36 -14.65 -7.93
C VAL A 228 15.03 -15.40 -7.89
N ILE A 229 13.93 -14.67 -7.85
CA ILE A 229 12.58 -15.19 -8.04
C ILE A 229 12.35 -15.24 -9.54
N ASN A 230 12.26 -16.46 -10.09
CA ASN A 230 12.20 -16.67 -11.54
C ASN A 230 10.83 -16.32 -12.15
N PRO A 231 10.78 -16.02 -13.46
CA PRO A 231 9.53 -15.88 -14.20
C PRO A 231 8.71 -17.16 -14.08
N GLY A 232 7.37 -17.01 -14.05
CA GLY A 232 6.45 -18.15 -13.88
C GLY A 232 6.08 -18.45 -12.42
N THR A 233 6.81 -17.93 -11.44
CA THR A 233 6.36 -17.96 -10.04
C THR A 233 5.03 -17.22 -9.92
N PRO A 234 3.94 -17.84 -9.36
CA PRO A 234 2.66 -17.18 -9.16
C PRO A 234 2.78 -15.87 -8.39
N GLU A 235 1.97 -14.88 -8.75
CA GLU A 235 2.08 -13.54 -8.18
C GLU A 235 1.77 -13.50 -6.67
N GLU A 236 0.85 -14.37 -6.20
CA GLU A 236 0.54 -14.57 -4.79
C GLU A 236 1.77 -15.04 -4.02
N VAL A 237 2.55 -15.94 -4.63
CA VAL A 237 3.80 -16.47 -4.07
C VAL A 237 4.85 -15.36 -4.01
N LYS A 238 5.02 -14.61 -5.09
CA LYS A 238 5.96 -13.45 -5.11
C LYS A 238 5.62 -12.49 -3.99
N ARG A 239 4.36 -12.07 -3.83
CA ARG A 239 3.92 -11.17 -2.76
C ARG A 239 4.20 -11.73 -1.36
N ASN A 240 3.90 -13.02 -1.14
CA ASN A 240 4.16 -13.68 0.13
C ASN A 240 5.66 -13.74 0.46
N ILE A 241 6.50 -14.01 -0.53
CA ILE A 241 7.96 -13.98 -0.40
C ILE A 241 8.42 -12.57 0.00
N PHE A 242 7.94 -11.53 -0.71
CA PHE A 242 8.24 -10.14 -0.38
C PHE A 242 7.86 -9.79 1.06
N LYS A 243 6.64 -10.16 1.48
CA LYS A 243 6.15 -9.92 2.84
C LYS A 243 7.04 -10.58 3.89
N ARG A 244 7.51 -11.80 3.65
CA ARG A 244 8.35 -12.56 4.60
C ARG A 244 9.80 -12.09 4.63
N ILE A 245 10.39 -11.73 3.50
CA ILE A 245 11.79 -11.29 3.41
C ILE A 245 11.99 -9.96 4.15
N ASN A 246 11.03 -9.05 4.06
CA ASN A 246 11.09 -7.74 4.68
C ASN A 246 10.84 -7.73 6.20
N THR A 247 10.92 -8.89 6.88
CA THR A 247 10.69 -9.00 8.34
C THR A 247 11.87 -8.52 9.20
N GLY A 248 13.05 -8.29 8.62
CA GLY A 248 14.25 -7.81 9.34
C GLY A 248 14.24 -6.31 9.72
N GLY A 249 13.13 -5.61 9.47
CA GLY A 249 12.89 -4.21 9.80
C GLY A 249 11.39 -3.97 9.94
N MET A 250 10.91 -2.73 9.69
CA MET A 250 9.49 -2.48 9.59
C MET A 250 8.95 -3.10 8.27
N PRO A 251 8.00 -4.05 8.28
CA PRO A 251 7.52 -4.74 7.09
C PRO A 251 6.97 -3.77 6.03
N LEU A 252 7.10 -4.09 4.75
CA LEU A 252 6.48 -3.29 3.69
C LEU A 252 4.95 -3.38 3.78
N SER A 253 4.26 -2.26 3.47
CA SER A 253 2.80 -2.28 3.32
C SER A 253 2.40 -3.06 2.07
N PRO A 254 1.14 -3.55 1.98
CA PRO A 254 0.66 -4.21 0.78
C PRO A 254 0.81 -3.35 -0.49
N GLN A 255 0.59 -2.04 -0.38
CA GLN A 255 0.73 -1.14 -1.53
C GLN A 255 2.20 -0.86 -1.90
N GLU A 256 3.11 -0.79 -0.93
CA GLU A 256 4.55 -0.73 -1.21
C GLU A 256 5.01 -1.97 -1.98
N ILE A 257 4.52 -3.17 -1.61
CA ILE A 257 4.80 -4.43 -2.31
C ILE A 257 4.22 -4.40 -3.73
N ARG A 258 2.95 -4.00 -3.90
CA ARG A 258 2.31 -3.90 -5.24
C ARG A 258 3.06 -2.93 -6.14
N ASN A 259 3.46 -1.77 -5.61
CA ASN A 259 4.20 -0.77 -6.40
C ASN A 259 5.60 -1.25 -6.81
N ALA A 260 6.24 -2.08 -5.97
CA ALA A 260 7.51 -2.72 -6.30
C ALA A 260 7.38 -3.73 -7.44
N LEU A 261 6.34 -4.57 -7.39
CA LEU A 261 6.12 -5.65 -8.35
C LEU A 261 5.53 -5.17 -9.68
N TYR A 262 4.59 -4.23 -9.63
CA TYR A 262 3.77 -3.82 -10.77
C TYR A 262 3.86 -2.32 -11.07
N GLY A 263 4.93 -1.66 -10.64
CA GLY A 263 5.19 -0.26 -10.94
C GLY A 263 5.17 0.02 -12.45
N GLY A 264 4.92 1.27 -12.84
CA GLY A 264 4.86 1.68 -14.23
C GLY A 264 3.96 2.89 -14.45
N ALA A 265 3.22 2.93 -15.55
CA ALA A 265 2.32 4.04 -15.88
C ALA A 265 1.28 4.29 -14.77
N VAL A 266 0.79 3.22 -14.13
CA VAL A 266 -0.15 3.30 -13.01
C VAL A 266 0.43 4.07 -11.82
N SER A 267 1.70 3.86 -11.47
CA SER A 267 2.35 4.59 -10.36
C SER A 267 2.40 6.09 -10.64
N GLY A 268 2.67 6.48 -11.89
CA GLY A 268 2.63 7.88 -12.32
C GLY A 268 1.23 8.49 -12.19
N LEU A 269 0.18 7.76 -12.57
CA LEU A 269 -1.21 8.20 -12.39
C LEU A 269 -1.56 8.38 -10.91
N LEU A 270 -1.29 7.38 -10.08
CA LEU A 270 -1.60 7.42 -8.64
C LEU A 270 -0.86 8.56 -7.93
N ASN A 271 0.41 8.80 -8.27
CA ASN A 271 1.17 9.92 -7.75
C ASN A 271 0.54 11.26 -8.12
N GLU A 272 0.12 11.43 -9.38
CA GLU A 272 -0.53 12.66 -9.82
C GLU A 272 -1.90 12.88 -9.15
N MET A 273 -2.70 11.82 -8.99
CA MET A 273 -3.97 11.90 -8.26
C MET A 273 -3.76 12.29 -6.80
N ALA A 274 -2.75 11.71 -6.13
CA ALA A 274 -2.42 12.00 -4.73
C ALA A 274 -2.01 13.46 -4.50
N GLU A 275 -1.37 14.11 -5.48
CA GLU A 275 -0.95 15.52 -5.41
C GLU A 275 -2.10 16.52 -5.63
N LYS A 276 -3.29 16.08 -6.10
CA LYS A 276 -4.43 17.00 -6.30
C LYS A 276 -4.92 17.55 -4.95
N SER A 277 -5.07 18.85 -4.87
CA SER A 277 -5.46 19.56 -3.62
C SER A 277 -6.77 19.05 -3.01
N VAL A 278 -7.73 18.66 -3.86
CA VAL A 278 -9.03 18.10 -3.43
C VAL A 278 -8.90 16.78 -2.65
N PHE A 279 -7.80 16.06 -2.80
CA PHE A 279 -7.50 14.81 -2.11
C PHE A 279 -6.46 15.01 -1.01
N LYS A 280 -5.35 15.67 -1.32
CA LYS A 280 -4.21 15.89 -0.42
C LYS A 280 -4.58 16.58 0.90
N SER A 281 -5.62 17.42 0.90
CA SER A 281 -6.14 18.08 2.11
C SER A 281 -6.81 17.13 3.11
N SER A 282 -7.19 15.94 2.67
CA SER A 282 -7.98 14.98 3.45
C SER A 282 -7.21 13.75 3.91
N VAL A 283 -6.05 13.47 3.30
CA VAL A 283 -5.26 12.26 3.47
C VAL A 283 -3.78 12.63 3.62
N LYS A 284 -3.09 12.01 4.57
CA LYS A 284 -1.64 12.09 4.68
C LYS A 284 -1.02 10.79 4.16
N ASP A 285 0.03 10.93 3.34
CA ASP A 285 0.79 9.78 2.86
C ASP A 285 1.57 9.16 4.02
N LEU A 286 1.21 7.94 4.36
CA LEU A 286 1.98 7.04 5.21
C LEU A 286 2.02 5.69 4.52
N ARG A 287 3.22 5.27 4.10
CA ARG A 287 3.46 3.93 3.54
C ARG A 287 2.56 3.60 2.33
N MET A 288 2.28 4.61 1.48
CA MET A 288 1.45 4.52 0.29
C MET A 288 -0.02 4.15 0.53
N GLU A 289 -0.57 4.34 1.73
CA GLU A 289 -2.00 4.10 1.98
C GLU A 289 -2.91 5.04 1.17
N ASP A 290 -2.46 6.26 0.94
CA ASP A 290 -3.11 7.20 0.03
C ASP A 290 -3.21 6.63 -1.39
N LYS A 291 -2.14 5.99 -1.88
CA LYS A 291 -2.09 5.37 -3.21
C LYS A 291 -2.91 4.08 -3.29
N GLU A 292 -2.99 3.31 -2.20
CA GLU A 292 -3.90 2.17 -2.14
C GLU A 292 -5.35 2.61 -2.26
N LEU A 293 -5.74 3.68 -1.53
CA LEU A 293 -7.08 4.23 -1.60
C LEU A 293 -7.44 4.66 -3.04
N LEU A 294 -6.51 5.33 -3.72
CA LEU A 294 -6.65 5.72 -5.13
C LEU A 294 -6.69 4.53 -6.08
N LEU A 295 -5.89 3.49 -5.81
CA LEU A 295 -5.90 2.27 -6.60
C LEU A 295 -7.21 1.51 -6.47
N ARG A 296 -7.82 1.46 -5.28
CA ARG A 296 -9.16 0.91 -5.06
C ARG A 296 -10.21 1.65 -5.89
N PHE A 297 -10.19 2.98 -5.90
CA PHE A 297 -11.04 3.77 -6.76
C PHE A 297 -10.83 3.43 -8.24
N LEU A 298 -9.58 3.47 -8.72
CA LEU A 298 -9.23 3.14 -10.11
C LEU A 298 -9.72 1.75 -10.50
N SER A 299 -9.59 0.78 -9.60
CA SER A 299 -9.94 -0.61 -9.86
C SER A 299 -11.41 -0.77 -10.27
N PHE A 300 -12.32 -0.09 -9.58
CA PHE A 300 -13.76 -0.14 -9.88
C PHE A 300 -14.20 0.89 -10.94
N VAL A 301 -13.37 1.86 -11.29
CA VAL A 301 -13.58 2.73 -12.46
C VAL A 301 -13.37 1.97 -13.76
N ILE A 302 -12.27 1.19 -13.85
CA ILE A 302 -11.90 0.46 -15.08
C ILE A 302 -12.45 -0.97 -15.14
N ARG A 303 -12.88 -1.54 -14.02
CA ARG A 303 -13.44 -2.89 -13.91
C ARG A 303 -14.78 -2.84 -13.18
N PRO A 304 -15.91 -3.20 -13.84
CA PRO A 304 -17.22 -3.16 -13.20
C PRO A 304 -17.30 -4.03 -11.94
N PRO A 305 -18.03 -3.62 -10.89
CA PRO A 305 -18.09 -4.35 -9.61
C PRO A 305 -18.52 -5.81 -9.72
N HIS A 306 -19.39 -6.16 -10.69
CA HIS A 306 -19.87 -7.53 -10.91
C HIS A 306 -18.77 -8.47 -11.43
N THR A 307 -17.64 -7.96 -11.90
CA THR A 307 -16.48 -8.75 -12.35
C THR A 307 -15.58 -9.18 -11.19
N TYR A 308 -15.79 -8.68 -9.98
CA TYR A 308 -15.07 -9.10 -8.78
C TYR A 308 -15.58 -10.46 -8.29
N LYS A 309 -14.75 -11.50 -8.40
CA LYS A 309 -15.13 -12.90 -8.19
C LYS A 309 -14.81 -13.40 -6.77
N LYS A 310 -15.49 -14.47 -6.32
CA LYS A 310 -15.29 -15.13 -5.02
C LYS A 310 -13.88 -15.72 -4.83
N THR A 311 -13.18 -16.00 -5.91
CA THR A 311 -11.84 -16.60 -5.89
C THR A 311 -10.72 -15.57 -5.84
N GLN A 312 -11.05 -14.28 -5.79
CA GLN A 312 -10.06 -13.20 -5.77
C GLN A 312 -10.05 -12.52 -4.40
N SER A 313 -8.86 -12.36 -3.83
CA SER A 313 -8.63 -11.43 -2.72
C SER A 313 -8.58 -9.99 -3.26
N ILE A 314 -8.77 -9.02 -2.37
CA ILE A 314 -8.58 -7.61 -2.73
C ILE A 314 -7.14 -7.35 -3.23
N ASP A 315 -6.18 -8.04 -2.64
CA ASP A 315 -4.78 -7.89 -2.98
C ASP A 315 -4.49 -8.32 -4.44
N THR A 316 -5.08 -9.45 -4.85
CA THR A 316 -5.04 -9.92 -6.24
C THR A 316 -5.79 -8.97 -7.17
N TRP A 317 -6.98 -8.50 -6.77
CA TRP A 317 -7.78 -7.56 -7.55
C TRP A 317 -7.03 -6.24 -7.84
N LEU A 318 -6.38 -5.68 -6.83
CA LEU A 318 -5.60 -4.45 -6.96
C LEU A 318 -4.34 -4.65 -7.77
N SER A 319 -3.65 -5.80 -7.61
CA SER A 319 -2.49 -6.17 -8.40
C SER A 319 -2.85 -6.33 -9.89
N ASP A 320 -3.94 -7.02 -10.19
CA ASP A 320 -4.47 -7.15 -11.54
C ASP A 320 -4.80 -5.78 -12.16
N THR A 321 -5.36 -4.88 -11.38
CA THR A 321 -5.66 -3.51 -11.84
C THR A 321 -4.40 -2.77 -12.28
N MET A 322 -3.28 -2.91 -11.54
CA MET A 322 -2.01 -2.31 -11.94
C MET A 322 -1.48 -2.91 -13.25
N ILE A 323 -1.53 -4.23 -13.41
CA ILE A 323 -1.12 -4.93 -14.65
C ILE A 323 -2.00 -4.49 -15.83
N ILE A 324 -3.32 -4.43 -15.63
CA ILE A 324 -4.28 -3.99 -16.66
C ILE A 324 -3.98 -2.57 -17.12
N TYR A 325 -3.87 -1.62 -16.17
CA TYR A 325 -3.63 -0.23 -16.52
C TYR A 325 -2.27 -0.02 -17.20
N ASN A 326 -1.22 -0.70 -16.75
CA ASN A 326 0.09 -0.66 -17.40
C ASN A 326 0.07 -1.23 -18.83
N SER A 327 -0.98 -1.96 -19.19
CA SER A 327 -1.18 -2.54 -20.54
C SER A 327 -2.04 -1.67 -21.46
N PHE A 328 -2.55 -0.54 -20.97
CA PHE A 328 -3.36 0.39 -21.77
C PHE A 328 -2.53 1.03 -22.90
N PRO A 329 -3.15 1.32 -24.05
CA PRO A 329 -4.53 0.98 -24.45
C PRO A 329 -4.69 -0.43 -25.04
N SER A 330 -3.60 -1.14 -25.32
CA SER A 330 -3.63 -2.34 -26.16
C SER A 330 -4.15 -3.60 -25.45
N LEU A 331 -4.05 -3.66 -24.10
CA LEU A 331 -4.34 -4.84 -23.27
C LEU A 331 -3.57 -6.12 -23.70
N LYS A 332 -2.42 -5.94 -24.36
CA LYS A 332 -1.58 -7.03 -24.91
C LYS A 332 -0.36 -7.28 -24.02
N ASN A 333 -0.55 -7.52 -22.75
CA ASN A 333 0.51 -7.93 -21.82
C ASN A 333 0.46 -9.45 -21.63
N ARG A 334 1.61 -10.13 -21.58
CA ARG A 334 1.68 -11.59 -21.40
C ARG A 334 1.06 -12.04 -20.08
N ASP A 335 1.33 -11.32 -19.00
CA ASP A 335 0.74 -11.63 -17.68
C ASP A 335 -0.78 -11.45 -17.71
N LEU A 336 -1.29 -10.44 -18.39
CA LEU A 336 -2.72 -10.22 -18.55
C LEU A 336 -3.36 -11.36 -19.36
N ILE A 337 -2.74 -11.78 -20.48
CA ILE A 337 -3.21 -12.90 -21.30
C ILE A 337 -3.23 -14.20 -20.50
N ARG A 338 -2.19 -14.46 -19.69
CA ARG A 338 -2.16 -15.62 -18.80
C ARG A 338 -3.31 -15.59 -17.81
N ARG A 339 -3.51 -14.47 -17.10
CA ARG A 339 -4.59 -14.29 -16.11
C ARG A 339 -5.99 -14.39 -16.72
N GLU A 340 -6.15 -13.99 -17.96
CA GLU A 340 -7.40 -14.18 -18.70
C GLU A 340 -7.65 -15.66 -18.98
N ARG A 341 -6.63 -16.42 -19.42
CA ARG A 341 -6.73 -17.88 -19.64
C ARG A 341 -7.03 -18.64 -18.34
N GLU A 342 -6.47 -18.20 -17.23
CA GLU A 342 -6.73 -18.74 -15.88
C GLU A 342 -8.10 -18.31 -15.33
N GLY A 343 -8.85 -17.47 -16.06
CA GLY A 343 -10.16 -16.98 -15.65
C GLY A 343 -10.16 -15.97 -14.50
N MET A 344 -8.98 -15.42 -14.16
CA MET A 344 -8.82 -14.44 -13.10
C MET A 344 -9.27 -13.03 -13.54
N VAL A 345 -9.03 -12.69 -14.80
CA VAL A 345 -9.40 -11.39 -15.38
C VAL A 345 -10.30 -11.63 -16.59
N SER A 346 -11.32 -10.80 -16.77
CA SER A 346 -12.10 -10.70 -18.00
C SER A 346 -11.68 -9.42 -18.72
N VAL A 347 -10.87 -9.55 -19.76
CA VAL A 347 -10.35 -8.41 -20.53
C VAL A 347 -11.47 -7.69 -21.27
N SER A 348 -12.50 -8.42 -21.72
CA SER A 348 -13.68 -7.84 -22.38
C SER A 348 -14.48 -6.88 -21.52
N ASP A 349 -14.41 -7.02 -20.20
CA ASP A 349 -15.14 -6.16 -19.25
C ASP A 349 -14.32 -4.94 -18.81
N VAL A 350 -13.06 -4.84 -19.24
CA VAL A 350 -12.18 -3.70 -18.89
C VAL A 350 -12.56 -2.48 -19.71
N ARG A 351 -12.83 -1.38 -19.03
CA ARG A 351 -13.01 -0.06 -19.64
C ARG A 351 -11.64 0.55 -19.90
N VAL A 352 -11.23 0.60 -21.16
CA VAL A 352 -10.00 1.30 -21.57
C VAL A 352 -10.30 2.79 -21.60
N LEU A 353 -9.68 3.53 -20.68
CA LEU A 353 -9.81 4.97 -20.52
C LEU A 353 -8.44 5.62 -20.61
N SER A 354 -8.39 6.81 -21.19
CA SER A 354 -7.19 7.64 -21.16
C SER A 354 -6.90 8.13 -19.72
N LYS A 355 -5.68 8.56 -19.50
CA LYS A 355 -5.28 9.18 -18.23
C LYS A 355 -6.16 10.38 -17.87
N ASP A 356 -6.47 11.22 -18.87
CA ASP A 356 -7.26 12.44 -18.65
C ASP A 356 -8.71 12.11 -18.30
N GLU A 357 -9.35 11.14 -18.96
CA GLU A 357 -10.68 10.66 -18.60
C GLU A 357 -10.75 10.13 -17.16
N ILE A 358 -9.77 9.34 -16.73
CA ILE A 358 -9.70 8.85 -15.34
C ILE A 358 -9.53 10.01 -14.37
N MET A 359 -8.67 10.97 -14.69
CA MET A 359 -8.44 12.15 -13.85
C MET A 359 -9.71 13.01 -13.75
N ASP A 360 -10.46 13.18 -14.82
CA ASP A 360 -11.73 13.90 -14.81
C ASP A 360 -12.78 13.20 -13.95
N ILE A 361 -12.95 11.89 -14.11
CA ILE A 361 -13.86 11.09 -13.25
C ILE A 361 -13.48 11.27 -11.77
N PHE A 362 -12.19 11.20 -11.45
CA PHE A 362 -11.68 11.40 -10.09
C PHE A 362 -12.00 12.80 -9.54
N LEU A 363 -11.66 13.84 -10.28
CA LEU A 363 -11.88 15.23 -9.85
C LEU A 363 -13.39 15.56 -9.69
N ILE A 364 -14.22 15.02 -10.57
CA ILE A 364 -15.68 15.12 -10.48
C ILE A 364 -16.17 14.43 -9.23
N ALA A 365 -15.74 13.19 -8.98
CA ALA A 365 -16.10 12.41 -7.80
C ALA A 365 -15.76 13.15 -6.51
N MET A 366 -14.55 13.65 -6.39
CA MET A 366 -14.09 14.36 -5.18
C MET A 366 -14.89 15.64 -4.93
N ARG A 367 -15.13 16.44 -5.97
CA ARG A 367 -15.93 17.68 -5.87
C ARG A 367 -17.39 17.39 -5.48
N ARG A 368 -18.00 16.38 -6.10
CA ARG A 368 -19.39 15.99 -5.81
C ARG A 368 -19.55 15.40 -4.42
N ALA A 369 -18.62 14.56 -3.99
CA ALA A 369 -18.60 14.02 -2.64
C ALA A 369 -18.50 15.15 -1.59
N ARG A 370 -17.61 16.12 -1.81
CA ARG A 370 -17.50 17.30 -0.93
C ARG A 370 -18.78 18.12 -0.87
N LYS A 371 -19.47 18.31 -2.01
CA LYS A 371 -20.76 19.01 -2.05
C LYS A 371 -21.87 18.26 -1.31
N MET A 372 -21.94 16.93 -1.47
CA MET A 372 -22.99 16.09 -0.86
C MET A 372 -22.77 15.91 0.64
N PHE A 373 -21.57 15.54 1.05
CA PHE A 373 -21.30 15.04 2.41
C PHE A 373 -20.46 16.02 3.25
N GLY A 374 -19.93 17.11 2.65
CA GLY A 374 -19.07 18.05 3.35
C GLY A 374 -17.78 17.39 3.88
N ASP A 375 -17.47 17.64 5.16
CA ASP A 375 -16.29 17.08 5.84
C ASP A 375 -16.42 15.58 6.15
N HIS A 376 -17.63 15.03 6.03
CA HIS A 376 -17.95 13.62 6.23
C HIS A 376 -17.87 12.78 4.95
N ALA A 377 -17.37 13.37 3.84
CA ALA A 377 -17.19 12.63 2.60
C ALA A 377 -16.38 11.34 2.81
N PHE A 378 -16.92 10.22 2.32
CA PHE A 378 -16.30 8.88 2.41
C PHE A 378 -16.12 8.32 3.83
N ARG A 379 -16.90 8.79 4.81
CA ARG A 379 -16.73 8.46 6.23
C ARG A 379 -18.00 7.83 6.80
N LYS A 380 -17.81 7.01 7.85
CA LYS A 380 -18.93 6.43 8.64
C LYS A 380 -19.47 7.45 9.65
N SER A 381 -19.44 8.73 9.32
CA SER A 381 -19.94 9.83 10.18
C SER A 381 -20.71 10.83 9.34
N TYR A 382 -21.68 11.51 9.94
CA TYR A 382 -22.54 12.47 9.29
C TYR A 382 -23.03 13.56 10.26
N GLY A 383 -23.57 14.65 9.74
CA GLY A 383 -24.19 15.72 10.54
C GLY A 383 -23.19 16.34 11.52
N ASN A 384 -23.58 16.35 12.81
CA ASN A 384 -22.79 16.90 13.92
C ASN A 384 -21.88 15.86 14.60
N MET A 385 -21.80 14.64 14.05
CA MET A 385 -20.91 13.63 14.60
C MET A 385 -19.45 14.05 14.46
N ARG A 386 -18.59 13.57 15.38
CA ARG A 386 -17.14 13.72 15.21
C ARG A 386 -16.71 13.06 13.90
N ARG A 387 -15.88 13.77 13.13
CA ARG A 387 -15.31 13.28 11.87
C ARG A 387 -14.50 12.01 12.12
N ARG A 388 -14.88 10.90 11.46
CA ARG A 388 -14.14 9.61 11.47
C ARG A 388 -13.12 9.57 10.33
N PRO A 389 -12.16 8.63 10.34
CA PRO A 389 -11.27 8.37 9.21
C PRO A 389 -12.05 8.05 7.93
N ILE A 390 -11.40 8.18 6.76
CA ILE A 390 -11.97 7.76 5.48
C ILE A 390 -12.10 6.24 5.48
N ASN A 391 -13.28 5.75 5.19
CA ASN A 391 -13.53 4.33 4.96
C ASN A 391 -13.23 3.98 3.50
N LYS A 392 -12.33 3.01 3.28
CA LYS A 392 -11.86 2.61 1.95
C LYS A 392 -13.00 2.17 1.03
N CYS A 393 -14.00 1.45 1.57
CA CYS A 393 -15.14 0.95 0.81
C CYS A 393 -16.10 2.06 0.40
N LEU A 394 -16.36 3.03 1.28
CA LEU A 394 -17.16 4.20 0.94
C LEU A 394 -16.44 5.09 -0.08
N PHE A 395 -15.09 5.19 0.02
CA PHE A 395 -14.30 5.95 -0.94
C PHE A 395 -14.39 5.35 -2.35
N GLU A 396 -14.15 4.05 -2.50
CA GLU A 396 -14.21 3.38 -3.80
C GLU A 396 -15.63 3.41 -4.37
N THR A 397 -16.67 3.10 -3.57
CA THR A 397 -18.04 3.01 -4.05
C THR A 397 -18.61 4.37 -4.41
N TRP A 398 -18.54 5.35 -3.49
CA TRP A 398 -19.01 6.71 -3.77
C TRP A 398 -18.19 7.41 -4.85
N GLY A 399 -16.88 7.18 -4.87
CA GLY A 399 -15.99 7.71 -5.91
C GLY A 399 -16.47 7.29 -7.30
N VAL A 400 -16.74 6.01 -7.49
CA VAL A 400 -17.20 5.46 -8.78
C VAL A 400 -18.61 5.96 -9.12
N LEU A 401 -19.55 5.91 -8.18
CA LEU A 401 -20.94 6.32 -8.43
C LEU A 401 -21.03 7.82 -8.76
N LEU A 402 -20.41 8.67 -7.96
CA LEU A 402 -20.44 10.12 -8.19
C LEU A 402 -19.61 10.56 -9.40
N GLY A 403 -18.51 9.87 -9.69
CA GLY A 403 -17.63 10.18 -10.82
C GLY A 403 -18.27 9.86 -12.18
N ASN A 404 -19.05 8.77 -12.25
CA ASN A 404 -19.73 8.34 -13.48
C ASN A 404 -21.18 8.88 -13.63
N MET A 405 -21.72 9.53 -12.62
CA MET A 405 -23.10 10.09 -12.66
C MET A 405 -23.17 11.27 -13.65
N SER A 406 -24.30 11.41 -14.36
CA SER A 406 -24.55 12.58 -15.20
C SER A 406 -24.68 13.86 -14.37
N ASP A 407 -24.38 15.03 -14.98
CA ASP A 407 -24.58 16.32 -14.29
C ASP A 407 -26.05 16.58 -13.96
N MET A 408 -26.95 16.11 -14.81
CA MET A 408 -28.39 16.23 -14.59
C MET A 408 -28.83 15.43 -13.35
N ASP A 409 -28.41 14.17 -13.25
CA ASP A 409 -28.75 13.32 -12.10
C ASP A 409 -28.10 13.84 -10.82
N PHE A 410 -26.85 14.31 -10.89
CA PHE A 410 -26.22 14.94 -9.74
C PHE A 410 -26.98 16.19 -9.27
N THR A 411 -27.46 17.00 -10.20
CA THR A 411 -28.24 18.20 -9.87
C THR A 411 -29.55 17.83 -9.18
N LYS A 412 -30.30 16.84 -9.70
CA LYS A 412 -31.49 16.32 -9.05
C LYS A 412 -31.19 15.81 -7.63
N LEU A 413 -30.15 14.98 -7.49
CA LEU A 413 -29.73 14.44 -6.21
C LEU A 413 -29.37 15.56 -5.21
N PHE A 414 -28.67 16.59 -5.66
CA PHE A 414 -28.24 17.70 -4.82
C PHE A 414 -29.42 18.59 -4.37
N VAL A 415 -30.44 18.77 -5.20
CA VAL A 415 -31.65 19.48 -4.82
C VAL A 415 -32.36 18.79 -3.63
N HIS A 416 -32.31 17.47 -3.59
CA HIS A 416 -32.90 16.66 -2.50
C HIS A 416 -31.92 16.29 -1.40
N ARG A 417 -30.78 17.02 -1.31
CA ARG A 417 -29.64 16.66 -0.42
C ARG A 417 -30.07 16.38 1.02
N ASN A 418 -30.97 17.15 1.60
CA ASN A 418 -31.36 16.98 3.01
C ASN A 418 -32.08 15.65 3.22
N GLN A 419 -33.12 15.35 2.41
CA GLN A 419 -33.83 14.07 2.50
C GLN A 419 -32.93 12.89 2.19
N PHE A 420 -32.05 13.06 1.20
CA PHE A 420 -31.04 12.05 0.87
C PHE A 420 -30.11 11.77 2.07
N MET A 421 -29.64 12.80 2.78
CA MET A 421 -28.76 12.64 3.94
C MET A 421 -29.48 11.97 5.11
N ASP A 422 -30.77 12.23 5.31
CA ASP A 422 -31.57 11.53 6.32
C ASP A 422 -31.68 10.04 6.03
N ASP A 423 -31.87 9.65 4.78
CA ASP A 423 -31.95 8.24 4.41
C ASP A 423 -30.55 7.58 4.36
N TYR A 424 -29.52 8.32 3.96
CA TYR A 424 -28.15 7.84 3.99
C TYR A 424 -27.64 7.60 5.42
N SER A 425 -28.02 8.45 6.38
CA SER A 425 -27.69 8.23 7.78
C SER A 425 -28.30 6.93 8.32
N LYS A 426 -29.56 6.63 7.99
CA LYS A 426 -30.21 5.35 8.34
C LYS A 426 -29.50 4.16 7.69
N LEU A 427 -29.01 4.32 6.46
CA LEU A 427 -28.25 3.27 5.79
C LEU A 427 -26.88 3.04 6.46
N LEU A 428 -26.23 4.09 6.94
CA LEU A 428 -24.98 3.98 7.71
C LEU A 428 -25.17 3.30 9.07
N ASP A 429 -26.41 3.25 9.59
CA ASP A 429 -26.78 2.54 10.82
C ASP A 429 -27.37 1.13 10.54
N ASP A 430 -27.56 0.75 9.26
CA ASP A 430 -28.01 -0.60 8.87
C ASP A 430 -26.91 -1.63 9.09
N GLU A 431 -27.19 -2.65 9.92
CA GLU A 431 -26.20 -3.67 10.31
C GLU A 431 -25.57 -4.39 9.11
N LYS A 432 -26.35 -4.74 8.09
CA LYS A 432 -25.84 -5.43 6.89
C LYS A 432 -24.93 -4.52 6.07
N PHE A 433 -25.27 -3.22 6.00
CA PHE A 433 -24.45 -2.25 5.30
C PHE A 433 -23.15 -1.96 6.06
N ILE A 434 -23.22 -1.85 7.40
CA ILE A 434 -22.04 -1.69 8.27
C ILE A 434 -21.06 -2.86 8.05
N ILE A 435 -21.55 -4.11 8.08
CA ILE A 435 -20.72 -5.29 7.82
C ILE A 435 -20.09 -5.19 6.43
N ALA A 436 -20.85 -4.80 5.41
CA ALA A 436 -20.36 -4.70 4.04
C ALA A 436 -19.31 -3.59 3.81
N ILE A 437 -19.19 -2.61 4.70
CA ILE A 437 -18.18 -1.54 4.63
C ILE A 437 -17.09 -1.64 5.70
N SER A 438 -17.09 -2.70 6.53
CA SER A 438 -16.15 -2.86 7.64
C SER A 438 -15.47 -4.23 7.62
N ARG A 439 -16.14 -5.29 8.09
CA ARG A 439 -15.52 -6.58 8.41
C ARG A 439 -15.33 -7.52 7.22
N ASP A 440 -16.40 -7.73 6.47
CA ASP A 440 -16.42 -8.61 5.29
C ASP A 440 -16.41 -7.77 3.99
N SER A 441 -15.77 -6.64 4.06
CA SER A 441 -15.90 -5.56 3.10
C SER A 441 -15.53 -5.97 1.68
N MET A 442 -14.59 -6.90 1.54
CA MET A 442 -14.08 -7.35 0.25
C MET A 442 -14.63 -8.71 -0.22
N ARG A 443 -15.66 -9.23 0.44
CA ARG A 443 -16.43 -10.33 -0.13
C ARG A 443 -17.25 -9.84 -1.32
N PRO A 444 -17.35 -10.60 -2.43
CA PRO A 444 -18.15 -10.19 -3.61
C PRO A 444 -19.60 -9.84 -3.27
N SER A 445 -20.20 -10.54 -2.30
CA SER A 445 -21.53 -10.23 -1.79
C SER A 445 -21.60 -8.84 -1.13
N SER A 446 -20.59 -8.45 -0.39
CA SER A 446 -20.48 -7.15 0.28
C SER A 446 -20.24 -6.03 -0.73
N VAL A 447 -19.37 -6.25 -1.71
CA VAL A 447 -19.16 -5.33 -2.84
C VAL A 447 -20.48 -5.10 -3.57
N ALA A 448 -21.18 -6.18 -3.97
CA ALA A 448 -22.47 -6.08 -4.64
C ALA A 448 -23.51 -5.35 -3.79
N LEU A 449 -23.58 -5.66 -2.48
CA LEU A 449 -24.53 -5.02 -1.57
C LEU A 449 -24.32 -3.50 -1.49
N ARG A 450 -23.07 -3.03 -1.38
CA ARG A 450 -22.75 -1.61 -1.32
C ARG A 450 -23.26 -0.87 -2.55
N TYR A 451 -22.94 -1.38 -3.74
CA TYR A 451 -23.36 -0.78 -4.99
C TYR A 451 -24.88 -0.78 -5.13
N ILE A 452 -25.55 -1.92 -4.89
CA ILE A 452 -27.02 -2.04 -4.99
C ILE A 452 -27.73 -1.06 -4.03
N LYS A 453 -27.31 -1.01 -2.76
CA LYS A 453 -27.94 -0.14 -1.75
C LYS A 453 -27.75 1.35 -2.08
N LEU A 454 -26.56 1.75 -2.49
CA LEU A 454 -26.26 3.15 -2.81
C LEU A 454 -26.88 3.57 -4.15
N GLU A 455 -26.89 2.71 -5.15
CA GLU A 455 -27.58 2.97 -6.43
C GLU A 455 -29.10 3.10 -6.20
N TYR A 456 -29.69 2.23 -5.38
CA TYR A 456 -31.09 2.33 -5.03
C TYR A 456 -31.42 3.67 -4.34
N LEU A 457 -30.57 4.06 -3.39
CA LEU A 457 -30.69 5.34 -2.70
C LEU A 457 -30.60 6.53 -3.66
N ILE A 458 -29.65 6.50 -4.60
CA ILE A 458 -29.50 7.53 -5.64
C ILE A 458 -30.76 7.59 -6.52
N LYS A 459 -31.21 6.45 -7.04
CA LYS A 459 -32.38 6.36 -7.93
C LYS A 459 -33.63 6.93 -7.31
N LYS A 460 -33.82 6.79 -6.00
CA LYS A 460 -34.97 7.37 -5.27
C LYS A 460 -35.08 8.89 -5.44
N TYR A 461 -33.94 9.58 -5.69
CA TYR A 461 -33.87 11.04 -5.78
C TYR A 461 -33.54 11.57 -7.17
N THR A 462 -33.29 10.69 -8.14
CA THR A 462 -32.91 11.07 -9.51
C THR A 462 -33.96 10.70 -10.54
N LEU A 463 -34.85 9.73 -10.25
CA LEU A 463 -36.03 9.38 -11.06
C LEU A 463 -37.19 10.31 -10.73
#